data_fd73605c67fd7262d3f42239a3ab74a3
#
_entry.id   fd73605c67fd7262d3f42239a3ab74a3
#
_cell.length_a   1.000
_cell.length_b   1.000
_cell.length_c   1.000
_cell.angle_alpha   90.00
_cell.angle_beta   90.00
_cell.angle_gamma   90.00
#
_symmetry.space_group_name_H-M   'P 1'
#
loop_
_entity.id
_entity.type
_entity.pdbx_description
1 polymer ?
#
loop_
_entity_poly.entity_id
_entity_poly.type
_entity_poly.pdbx_seq_one_letter_code
_entity_poly.pdbx_strand_id
1 'polypeptide(L)'
;AQRLLDGRLSYGINVFYIDGKNLIVAVPRAGATPLNMNTGKIDNTGVEVEAAYRIHPHWSVETNYSYLHMDNPVLGAPEHKFYAGAMFSKNRWTVSTGLQYVANLYTDVDHVQTEDFVLWNINGSFKVTEWFDIWARGENLLAQRYEINAGYPMPKATIMAGINVKF
;
A
#
# COMPACT_ATOMS: atom_id res chain seq x y z
N ALA A 1 18.56 0.26 6.47
CA ALA A 1 18.24 -1.15 6.75
C ALA A 1 19.50 -1.87 7.24
N GLN A 2 19.35 -2.76 8.21
CA GLN A 2 20.42 -3.63 8.70
C GLN A 2 20.14 -5.09 8.33
N ARG A 3 21.20 -5.92 8.31
CA ARG A 3 21.09 -7.34 8.00
C ARG A 3 21.64 -8.18 9.15
N LEU A 4 20.90 -9.18 9.57
CA LEU A 4 21.23 -10.12 10.64
C LEU A 4 21.02 -11.56 10.18
N LEU A 5 21.46 -12.53 10.99
CA LEU A 5 21.27 -13.96 10.73
C LEU A 5 21.80 -14.40 9.36
N ASP A 6 23.07 -14.09 9.07
CA ASP A 6 23.73 -14.38 7.78
C ASP A 6 22.98 -13.82 6.57
N GLY A 7 22.39 -12.62 6.74
CA GLY A 7 21.66 -11.94 5.69
C GLY A 7 20.23 -12.46 5.47
N ARG A 8 19.73 -13.35 6.33
CA ARG A 8 18.35 -13.86 6.23
C ARG A 8 17.30 -12.90 6.77
N LEU A 9 17.67 -12.05 7.74
CA LEU A 9 16.80 -11.03 8.29
C LEU A 9 17.30 -9.65 7.87
N SER A 10 16.46 -8.85 7.25
CA SER A 10 16.67 -7.43 7.05
C SER A 10 15.58 -6.64 7.77
N TYR A 11 15.94 -5.52 8.36
CA TYR A 11 14.99 -4.59 8.95
C TYR A 11 15.44 -3.15 8.76
N GLY A 12 14.49 -2.25 8.80
CA GLY A 12 14.71 -0.82 8.72
C GLY A 12 13.73 -0.07 9.60
N ILE A 13 14.18 1.06 10.13
CA ILE A 13 13.36 2.03 10.83
C ILE A 13 13.70 3.40 10.24
N ASN A 14 12.69 4.16 9.91
CA ASN A 14 12.77 5.53 9.43
C ASN A 14 11.86 6.40 10.27
N VAL A 15 12.37 7.55 10.72
CA VAL A 15 11.59 8.59 11.39
C VAL A 15 11.80 9.87 10.59
N PHE A 16 10.72 10.55 10.25
CA PHE A 16 10.81 11.74 9.42
C PHE A 16 9.88 12.86 9.93
N TYR A 17 10.29 14.06 9.63
CA TYR A 17 9.52 15.27 9.82
C TYR A 17 9.56 16.09 8.54
N ILE A 18 8.40 16.57 8.09
CA ILE A 18 8.24 17.35 6.86
C ILE A 18 7.54 18.66 7.24
N ASP A 19 8.25 19.78 7.13
CA ASP A 19 7.68 21.14 7.20
C ASP A 19 7.73 21.75 5.81
N GLY A 20 6.58 22.06 5.23
CA GLY A 20 6.44 22.70 3.93
C GLY A 20 5.52 23.90 4.02
N LYS A 21 5.94 25.03 3.45
CA LYS A 21 5.16 26.26 3.38
C LYS A 21 5.01 26.72 1.93
N ASN A 22 4.00 27.54 1.68
CA ASN A 22 3.73 28.09 0.35
C ASN A 22 3.45 27.01 -0.72
N LEU A 23 2.79 25.94 -0.32
CA LEU A 23 2.34 24.93 -1.28
C LEU A 23 1.21 25.49 -2.14
N ILE A 24 1.19 25.09 -3.40
CA ILE A 24 0.11 25.46 -4.30
C ILE A 24 -1.10 24.59 -3.98
N VAL A 25 -2.18 25.24 -3.54
CA VAL A 25 -3.46 24.60 -3.25
C VAL A 25 -4.58 25.27 -4.04
N ALA A 26 -5.58 24.51 -4.44
CA ALA A 26 -6.77 25.03 -5.08
C ALA A 26 -7.72 25.55 -4.02
N VAL A 27 -7.84 26.87 -3.92
CA VAL A 27 -8.73 27.55 -2.96
C VAL A 27 -10.11 27.72 -3.60
N PRO A 28 -11.19 27.17 -3.01
CA PRO A 28 -12.55 27.35 -3.49
C PRO A 28 -12.96 28.83 -3.52
N ARG A 29 -13.72 29.21 -4.54
CA ARG A 29 -14.26 30.58 -4.68
C ARG A 29 -15.75 30.51 -4.95
N ALA A 30 -16.53 31.31 -4.21
CA ALA A 30 -17.97 31.35 -4.40
C ALA A 30 -18.33 31.82 -5.84
N GLY A 31 -19.06 30.97 -6.57
CA GLY A 31 -19.53 31.28 -7.93
C GLY A 31 -18.45 31.31 -9.02
N ALA A 32 -17.22 30.84 -8.74
CA ALA A 32 -16.13 30.81 -9.72
C ALA A 32 -15.29 29.52 -9.60
N THR A 33 -14.45 29.26 -10.62
CA THR A 33 -13.49 28.17 -10.56
C THR A 33 -12.49 28.35 -9.42
N PRO A 34 -12.05 27.28 -8.75
CA PRO A 34 -11.00 27.35 -7.73
C PRO A 34 -9.74 28.03 -8.26
N LEU A 35 -9.09 28.82 -7.41
CA LEU A 35 -7.84 29.51 -7.74
C LEU A 35 -6.66 28.82 -7.07
N ASN A 36 -5.63 28.49 -7.83
CA ASN A 36 -4.37 28.00 -7.27
C ASN A 36 -3.63 29.14 -6.54
N MET A 37 -3.39 28.94 -5.24
CA MET A 37 -2.72 29.92 -4.40
C MET A 37 -1.58 29.26 -3.61
N ASN A 38 -0.50 29.99 -3.36
CA ASN A 38 0.64 29.58 -2.54
C ASN A 38 0.34 29.78 -1.04
N THR A 39 -0.66 29.12 -0.51
CA THR A 39 -1.11 29.27 0.89
C THR A 39 -1.09 27.97 1.68
N GLY A 40 -0.79 26.86 1.00
CA GLY A 40 -0.76 25.54 1.63
C GLY A 40 0.42 25.39 2.61
N LYS A 41 0.17 24.68 3.70
CA LYS A 41 1.17 24.28 4.69
C LYS A 41 1.07 22.78 4.90
N ILE A 42 2.21 22.11 4.99
CA ILE A 42 2.33 20.72 5.44
C ILE A 42 3.21 20.71 6.68
N ASP A 43 2.74 20.03 7.71
CA ASP A 43 3.48 19.75 8.94
C ASP A 43 3.17 18.29 9.31
N ASN A 44 4.05 17.39 8.90
CA ASN A 44 3.83 15.95 9.01
C ASN A 44 4.99 15.32 9.76
N THR A 45 4.66 14.41 10.68
CA THR A 45 5.63 13.57 11.38
C THR A 45 5.27 12.11 11.17
N GLY A 46 6.27 11.27 10.91
CA GLY A 46 6.00 9.87 10.66
C GLY A 46 7.09 8.92 11.11
N VAL A 47 6.67 7.66 11.23
CA VAL A 47 7.55 6.52 11.53
C VAL A 47 7.23 5.40 10.56
N GLU A 48 8.27 4.81 10.00
CA GLU A 48 8.17 3.64 9.15
C GLU A 48 9.06 2.53 9.71
N VAL A 49 8.52 1.33 9.77
CA VAL A 49 9.25 0.13 10.18
C VAL A 49 9.05 -0.94 9.13
N GLU A 50 10.12 -1.58 8.71
CA GLU A 50 10.08 -2.69 7.76
C GLU A 50 10.92 -3.86 8.26
N ALA A 51 10.49 -5.07 7.94
CA ALA A 51 11.28 -6.27 8.16
C ALA A 51 10.99 -7.31 7.07
N ALA A 52 12.03 -8.02 6.65
CA ALA A 52 11.91 -9.17 5.77
C ALA A 52 12.78 -10.31 6.29
N TYR A 53 12.22 -11.52 6.31
CA TYR A 53 12.90 -12.68 6.83
C TYR A 53 12.79 -13.88 5.88
N ARG A 54 13.92 -14.43 5.50
CA ARG A 54 14.00 -15.67 4.74
C ARG A 54 13.99 -16.86 5.72
N ILE A 55 12.81 -17.42 5.95
CA ILE A 55 12.60 -18.56 6.87
C ILE A 55 13.32 -19.79 6.34
N HIS A 56 13.24 -20.02 5.02
CA HIS A 56 13.76 -21.18 4.31
C HIS A 56 14.18 -20.75 2.89
N PRO A 57 15.07 -21.46 2.16
CA PRO A 57 15.40 -21.12 0.76
C PRO A 57 14.19 -20.92 -0.16
N HIS A 58 13.05 -21.50 0.17
CA HIS A 58 11.80 -21.41 -0.60
C HIS A 58 10.74 -20.50 0.01
N TRP A 59 10.94 -20.01 1.24
CA TRP A 59 9.96 -19.22 1.97
C TRP A 59 10.53 -17.92 2.49
N SER A 60 9.88 -16.84 2.20
CA SER A 60 10.14 -15.54 2.81
C SER A 60 8.87 -14.89 3.32
N VAL A 61 9.01 -14.11 4.35
CA VAL A 61 7.95 -13.24 4.87
C VAL A 61 8.47 -11.81 4.93
N GLU A 62 7.57 -10.86 4.78
CA GLU A 62 7.86 -9.44 4.89
C GLU A 62 6.75 -8.74 5.63
N THR A 63 7.06 -7.66 6.30
CA THR A 63 6.10 -6.80 6.97
C THR A 63 6.60 -5.36 6.95
N ASN A 64 5.67 -4.44 6.83
CA ASN A 64 5.93 -3.03 7.04
C ASN A 64 4.77 -2.38 7.78
N TYR A 65 5.11 -1.34 8.51
CA TYR A 65 4.16 -0.48 9.19
C TYR A 65 4.58 0.96 9.01
N SER A 66 3.64 1.82 8.68
CA SER A 66 3.82 3.26 8.67
C SER A 66 2.77 3.95 9.53
N TYR A 67 3.23 4.93 10.27
CA TYR A 67 2.42 5.89 10.98
C TYR A 67 2.71 7.29 10.45
N LEU A 68 1.68 8.06 10.14
CA LEU A 68 1.78 9.42 9.64
C LEU A 68 0.82 10.31 10.44
N HIS A 69 1.38 11.24 11.19
CA HIS A 69 0.62 12.33 11.80
C HIS A 69 0.62 13.54 10.86
N MET A 70 -0.55 14.11 10.63
CA MET A 70 -0.74 15.25 9.73
C MET A 70 -1.51 16.35 10.45
N ASP A 71 -0.91 17.51 10.63
CA ASP A 71 -1.64 18.71 11.14
C ASP A 71 -2.73 19.16 10.16
N ASN A 72 -2.47 18.98 8.87
CA ASN A 72 -3.43 19.25 7.81
C ASN A 72 -3.67 17.95 7.03
N PRO A 73 -4.80 17.26 7.24
CA PRO A 73 -5.12 16.02 6.54
C PRO A 73 -5.06 16.16 5.02
N VAL A 74 -4.58 15.14 4.38
CA VAL A 74 -4.47 15.03 2.91
C VAL A 74 -5.35 13.90 2.41
N LEU A 75 -6.14 14.16 1.39
CA LEU A 75 -7.02 13.18 0.75
C LEU A 75 -6.23 11.96 0.30
N GLY A 76 -6.72 10.77 0.62
CA GLY A 76 -6.11 9.50 0.26
C GLY A 76 -4.87 9.12 1.10
N ALA A 77 -4.52 9.92 2.13
CA ALA A 77 -3.42 9.61 3.04
C ALA A 77 -3.94 8.96 4.33
N PRO A 78 -3.52 7.72 4.65
CA PRO A 78 -3.87 7.08 5.92
C PRO A 78 -2.93 7.51 7.04
N GLU A 79 -3.45 7.56 8.28
CA GLU A 79 -2.57 7.69 9.45
C GLU A 79 -1.82 6.39 9.76
N HIS A 80 -2.46 5.24 9.56
CA HIS A 80 -1.84 3.94 9.81
C HIS A 80 -1.95 3.05 8.58
N LYS A 81 -0.83 2.43 8.22
CA LYS A 81 -0.79 1.41 7.19
C LYS A 81 0.11 0.26 7.65
N PHE A 82 -0.43 -0.93 7.66
CA PHE A 82 0.28 -2.17 7.98
C PHE A 82 0.18 -3.14 6.81
N TYR A 83 1.27 -3.81 6.51
CA TYR A 83 1.31 -4.90 5.53
C TYR A 83 2.06 -6.09 6.11
N ALA A 84 1.56 -7.27 5.85
CA ALA A 84 2.25 -8.53 6.10
C ALA A 84 2.09 -9.45 4.90
N GLY A 85 3.20 -9.95 4.37
CA GLY A 85 3.25 -10.79 3.19
C GLY A 85 4.08 -12.05 3.39
N ALA A 86 3.75 -13.07 2.61
CA ALA A 86 4.54 -14.30 2.52
C ALA A 86 4.70 -14.71 1.05
N MET A 87 5.87 -15.22 0.72
CA MET A 87 6.19 -15.73 -0.61
C MET A 87 6.78 -17.13 -0.51
N PHE A 88 6.27 -18.02 -1.34
CA PHE A 88 6.81 -19.35 -1.60
C PHE A 88 7.31 -19.43 -3.04
N SER A 89 8.55 -19.89 -3.23
CA SER A 89 9.10 -20.12 -4.56
C SER A 89 9.92 -21.41 -4.57
N LYS A 90 9.46 -22.39 -5.34
CA LYS A 90 10.14 -23.66 -5.52
C LYS A 90 9.90 -24.23 -6.91
N ASN A 91 10.98 -24.58 -7.61
CA ASN A 91 10.94 -25.15 -8.95
C ASN A 91 10.16 -24.25 -9.94
N ARG A 92 8.97 -24.71 -10.35
CA ARG A 92 8.08 -24.02 -11.31
C ARG A 92 7.01 -23.17 -10.65
N TRP A 93 6.87 -23.24 -9.32
CA TRP A 93 5.83 -22.54 -8.57
C TRP A 93 6.36 -21.29 -7.90
N THR A 94 5.64 -20.20 -8.05
CA THR A 94 5.77 -19.02 -7.21
C THR A 94 4.38 -18.61 -6.73
N VAL A 95 4.21 -18.50 -5.41
CA VAL A 95 2.96 -18.08 -4.79
C VAL A 95 3.28 -17.00 -3.78
N SER A 96 2.53 -15.91 -3.80
CA SER A 96 2.62 -14.86 -2.79
C SER A 96 1.24 -14.49 -2.27
N THR A 97 1.18 -14.11 -1.02
CA THR A 97 -0.03 -13.61 -0.38
C THR A 97 0.33 -12.43 0.51
N GLY A 98 -0.60 -11.51 0.68
CA GLY A 98 -0.40 -10.34 1.55
C GLY A 98 -1.71 -9.83 2.12
N LEU A 99 -1.64 -9.43 3.37
CA LEU A 99 -2.67 -8.68 4.08
C LEU A 99 -2.22 -7.23 4.21
N GLN A 100 -3.09 -6.31 3.86
CA GLN A 100 -2.89 -4.88 4.07
C GLN A 100 -4.02 -4.36 4.97
N TYR A 101 -3.65 -3.74 6.08
CA TYR A 101 -4.56 -2.98 6.93
C TYR A 101 -4.28 -1.49 6.76
N VAL A 102 -5.33 -0.72 6.56
CA VAL A 102 -5.30 0.74 6.45
C VAL A 102 -6.28 1.28 7.46
N ALA A 103 -5.87 2.29 8.24
CA ALA A 103 -6.76 2.95 9.18
C ALA A 103 -6.60 4.47 9.12
N ASN A 104 -7.69 5.15 9.40
CA ASN A 104 -7.81 6.60 9.32
C ASN A 104 -7.35 7.12 7.94
N LEU A 105 -7.81 6.49 6.86
CA LEU A 105 -7.61 7.01 5.51
C LEU A 105 -8.59 8.16 5.28
N TYR A 106 -8.09 9.36 5.05
CA TYR A 106 -8.94 10.52 4.78
C TYR A 106 -9.55 10.42 3.38
N THR A 107 -10.86 10.16 3.32
CA THR A 107 -11.64 10.07 2.07
C THR A 107 -12.31 11.38 1.68
N ASP A 108 -12.53 12.26 2.65
CA ASP A 108 -12.97 13.65 2.48
C ASP A 108 -12.31 14.51 3.57
N VAL A 109 -11.62 15.56 3.17
CA VAL A 109 -10.93 16.47 4.10
C VAL A 109 -11.80 17.67 4.52
N ASP A 110 -12.77 18.02 3.70
CA ASP A 110 -13.71 19.13 3.99
C ASP A 110 -14.74 18.72 5.06
N HIS A 111 -15.20 17.48 5.03
CA HIS A 111 -16.14 16.89 5.98
C HIS A 111 -15.50 15.94 6.99
N VAL A 112 -14.18 15.80 6.95
CA VAL A 112 -13.38 14.95 7.86
C VAL A 112 -13.93 13.52 7.92
N GLN A 113 -14.01 12.86 6.76
CA GLN A 113 -14.39 11.44 6.69
C GLN A 113 -13.14 10.56 6.56
N THR A 114 -13.12 9.47 7.30
CA THR A 114 -12.05 8.47 7.24
C THR A 114 -12.60 7.07 7.03
N GLU A 115 -11.77 6.21 6.46
CA GLU A 115 -12.07 4.81 6.21
C GLU A 115 -10.99 3.89 6.79
N ASP A 116 -11.46 2.74 7.32
CA ASP A 116 -10.62 1.65 7.80
C ASP A 116 -10.96 0.39 7.03
N PHE A 117 -9.96 -0.32 6.52
CA PHE A 117 -10.19 -1.56 5.78
C PHE A 117 -9.02 -2.52 5.83
N VAL A 118 -9.32 -3.80 5.55
CA VAL A 118 -8.33 -4.88 5.40
C VAL A 118 -8.46 -5.48 4.01
N LEU A 119 -7.37 -5.56 3.27
CA LEU A 119 -7.31 -6.20 1.97
C LEU A 119 -6.46 -7.46 2.05
N TRP A 120 -6.98 -8.54 1.55
CA TRP A 120 -6.23 -9.78 1.35
C TRP A 120 -6.08 -10.08 -0.12
N ASN A 121 -4.84 -10.25 -0.54
CA ASN A 121 -4.48 -10.52 -1.94
C ASN A 121 -3.64 -11.80 -2.03
N ILE A 122 -3.78 -12.52 -3.13
CA ILE A 122 -2.97 -13.70 -3.45
C ILE A 122 -2.57 -13.68 -4.91
N ASN A 123 -1.34 -14.09 -5.20
CA ASN A 123 -0.84 -14.30 -6.55
C ASN A 123 -0.21 -15.69 -6.65
N GLY A 124 -0.44 -16.36 -7.76
CA GLY A 124 0.20 -17.63 -8.09
C GLY A 124 0.68 -17.62 -9.52
N SER A 125 1.86 -18.15 -9.77
CA SER A 125 2.35 -18.42 -11.11
C SER A 125 2.98 -19.80 -11.21
N PHE A 126 2.84 -20.41 -12.38
CA PHE A 126 3.41 -21.70 -12.70
C PHE A 126 4.16 -21.62 -14.03
N LYS A 127 5.45 -21.90 -13.99
CA LYS A 127 6.30 -21.97 -15.18
C LYS A 127 6.05 -23.29 -15.92
N VAL A 128 5.32 -23.24 -17.01
CA VAL A 128 4.98 -24.42 -17.83
C VAL A 128 6.22 -24.86 -18.60
N THR A 129 6.91 -23.92 -19.25
CA THR A 129 8.17 -24.11 -19.97
C THR A 129 9.14 -22.98 -19.65
N GLU A 130 10.32 -22.94 -20.25
CA GLU A 130 11.26 -21.80 -20.07
C GLU A 130 10.75 -20.49 -20.70
N TRP A 131 9.90 -20.61 -21.71
CA TRP A 131 9.35 -19.48 -22.46
C TRP A 131 7.86 -19.22 -22.18
N PHE A 132 7.18 -20.02 -21.34
CA PHE A 132 5.75 -19.93 -21.11
C PHE A 132 5.39 -20.13 -19.64
N ASP A 133 4.71 -19.16 -19.06
CA ASP A 133 4.13 -19.24 -17.70
C ASP A 133 2.65 -18.86 -17.71
N ILE A 134 1.90 -19.46 -16.80
CA ILE A 134 0.52 -19.10 -16.46
C ILE A 134 0.49 -18.46 -15.08
N TRP A 135 -0.41 -17.53 -14.88
CA TRP A 135 -0.59 -16.88 -13.58
C TRP A 135 -2.05 -16.63 -13.27
N ALA A 136 -2.36 -16.54 -11.98
CA ALA A 136 -3.64 -16.10 -11.47
C ALA A 136 -3.42 -15.17 -10.26
N ARG A 137 -4.31 -14.18 -10.11
CA ARG A 137 -4.29 -13.21 -9.03
C ARG A 137 -5.70 -12.97 -8.51
N GLY A 138 -5.85 -12.98 -7.18
CA GLY A 138 -7.04 -12.54 -6.48
C GLY A 138 -6.73 -11.30 -5.67
N GLU A 139 -7.56 -10.28 -5.76
CA GLU A 139 -7.44 -9.03 -5.02
C GLU A 139 -8.71 -8.79 -4.19
N ASN A 140 -8.52 -8.17 -3.02
CA ASN A 140 -9.60 -7.90 -2.06
C ASN A 140 -10.47 -9.14 -1.81
N LEU A 141 -9.84 -10.29 -1.53
CA LEU A 141 -10.53 -11.57 -1.36
C LEU A 141 -11.50 -11.61 -0.17
N LEU A 142 -11.38 -10.64 0.76
CA LEU A 142 -12.34 -10.44 1.84
C LEU A 142 -13.59 -9.69 1.39
N ALA A 143 -13.65 -9.28 0.11
CA ALA A 143 -14.75 -8.50 -0.48
C ALA A 143 -15.10 -7.23 0.33
N GLN A 144 -14.09 -6.60 0.96
CA GLN A 144 -14.25 -5.36 1.71
C GLN A 144 -14.84 -4.27 0.81
N ARG A 145 -15.80 -3.55 1.36
CA ARG A 145 -16.25 -2.29 0.77
C ARG A 145 -15.43 -1.19 1.38
N TYR A 146 -14.81 -0.37 0.56
CA TYR A 146 -14.04 0.78 1.00
C TYR A 146 -13.99 1.83 -0.12
N GLU A 147 -13.67 3.04 0.27
CA GLU A 147 -13.49 4.18 -0.63
C GLU A 147 -12.12 4.82 -0.37
N ILE A 148 -11.48 5.32 -1.40
CA ILE A 148 -10.27 6.16 -1.27
C ILE A 148 -10.66 7.64 -1.37
N ASN A 149 -11.68 7.92 -2.14
CA ASN A 149 -12.35 9.21 -2.24
C ASN A 149 -13.83 9.00 -1.94
N ALA A 150 -14.41 9.83 -1.09
CA ALA A 150 -15.82 9.75 -0.72
C ALA A 150 -16.75 9.71 -1.95
N GLY A 151 -17.67 8.76 -2.00
CA GLY A 151 -18.59 8.55 -3.12
C GLY A 151 -18.03 7.72 -4.27
N TYR A 152 -16.78 7.25 -4.20
CA TYR A 152 -16.15 6.42 -5.23
C TYR A 152 -15.76 5.05 -4.66
N PRO A 153 -16.69 4.08 -4.60
CA PRO A 153 -16.41 2.77 -4.03
C PRO A 153 -15.41 1.99 -4.88
N MET A 154 -14.45 1.39 -4.21
CA MET A 154 -13.45 0.53 -4.82
C MET A 154 -14.01 -0.85 -5.16
N PRO A 155 -13.43 -1.56 -6.14
CA PRO A 155 -13.84 -2.91 -6.50
C PRO A 155 -13.80 -3.86 -5.29
N LYS A 156 -14.82 -4.70 -5.16
CA LYS A 156 -14.82 -5.84 -4.25
C LYS A 156 -13.82 -6.90 -4.73
N ALA A 157 -13.98 -8.13 -4.27
CA ALA A 157 -13.12 -9.24 -4.72
C ALA A 157 -13.06 -9.33 -6.24
N THR A 158 -11.84 -9.35 -6.77
CA THR A 158 -11.55 -9.52 -8.19
C THR A 158 -10.61 -10.69 -8.40
N ILE A 159 -10.79 -11.41 -9.50
CA ILE A 159 -9.91 -12.50 -9.92
C ILE A 159 -9.46 -12.23 -11.34
N MET A 160 -8.18 -12.35 -11.58
CA MET A 160 -7.56 -12.20 -12.89
C MET A 160 -6.66 -13.41 -13.16
N ALA A 161 -6.54 -13.81 -14.41
CA ALA A 161 -5.61 -14.84 -14.85
C ALA A 161 -5.05 -14.48 -16.23
N GLY A 162 -3.86 -14.99 -16.52
CA GLY A 162 -3.23 -14.70 -17.79
C GLY A 162 -2.03 -15.60 -18.07
N ILE A 163 -1.40 -15.35 -19.19
CA ILE A 163 -0.21 -16.04 -19.67
C ILE A 163 0.88 -15.04 -19.98
N ASN A 164 2.14 -15.46 -19.77
CA ASN A 164 3.33 -14.71 -20.21
C ASN A 164 4.09 -15.59 -21.21
N VAL A 165 4.45 -15.02 -22.36
CA VAL A 165 5.26 -15.66 -23.38
C VAL A 165 6.53 -14.84 -23.56
N LYS A 166 7.70 -15.51 -23.52
CA LYS A 166 9.03 -14.89 -23.72
C LYS A 166 9.54 -15.32 -25.09
N PHE A 167 9.97 -14.41 -25.90
CA PHE A 167 10.56 -14.64 -27.23
C PHE A 167 12.08 -14.52 -27.18
#